data_94f3cd914b08e11319311ee47c53b040
#
_entry.id   94f3cd914b08e11319311ee47c53b040
#
_cell.length_a   1.000
_cell.length_b   1.000
_cell.length_c   1.000
_cell.angle_alpha   90.00
_cell.angle_beta   90.00
_cell.angle_gamma   90.00
#
_symmetry.space_group_name_H-M   'P 1'
#
loop_
_entity.id
_entity.type
_entity.pdbx_description
1 polymer ?
#
loop_
_entity_poly.entity_id
_entity_poly.type
_entity_poly.pdbx_seq_one_letter_code
_entity_poly.pdbx_strand_id
1 'polypeptide(L)'
;MNRKPTDVLRRTLRLLDLHHDSFYLAASFARRTGHPVPSDSRGWSQILVSLLTGIQGRHREKGTDLVDGSDVKAANTWEAIDTPRFNGVIKAGTKAKTSGKLESLDEIPFLFLVLWDHSPSTKRARCRVWCVRPQRDKVFRKMCRTWYDKRDRGEIISANFQLHPPRGRDSDEIRNECGNLLYPLLLCAEHLKDGFAVVEYHPAVLTNGQCRLSVGE
;
A
#
# COMPACT_ATOMS: atom_id res chain seq x y z
N MET A 1 15.05 14.69 13.28
CA MET A 1 15.26 15.81 12.30
C MET A 1 13.88 16.31 11.86
N ASN A 2 13.46 17.49 12.32
CA ASN A 2 12.16 18.07 11.95
C ASN A 2 12.26 18.63 10.51
N ARG A 3 11.91 17.80 9.51
CA ARG A 3 11.81 18.29 8.13
C ARG A 3 10.52 19.09 7.98
N LYS A 4 10.60 20.28 7.35
CA LYS A 4 9.40 21.09 7.07
C LYS A 4 8.45 20.29 6.16
N PRO A 5 7.14 20.22 6.47
CA PRO A 5 6.16 19.46 5.66
C PRO A 5 6.21 19.80 4.16
N THR A 6 6.44 21.07 3.82
CA THR A 6 6.59 21.54 2.43
C THR A 6 7.76 20.91 1.68
N ASP A 7 8.89 20.64 2.34
CA ASP A 7 10.05 20.01 1.69
C ASP A 7 9.83 18.51 1.46
N VAL A 8 9.15 17.85 2.38
CA VAL A 8 8.73 16.45 2.24
C VAL A 8 7.82 16.27 1.02
N LEU A 9 6.76 17.07 0.95
CA LEU A 9 5.81 17.00 -0.16
C LEU A 9 6.43 17.34 -1.50
N ARG A 10 7.29 18.36 -1.57
CA ARG A 10 7.99 18.72 -2.80
C ARG A 10 8.83 17.56 -3.35
N ARG A 11 9.59 16.87 -2.49
CA ARG A 11 10.38 15.70 -2.91
C ARG A 11 9.51 14.52 -3.31
N THR A 12 8.40 14.33 -2.61
CA THR A 12 7.41 13.29 -2.90
C THR A 12 6.81 13.51 -4.29
N LEU A 13 6.33 14.72 -4.59
CA LEU A 13 5.74 15.04 -5.89
C LEU A 13 6.76 14.86 -7.02
N ARG A 14 8.00 15.31 -6.83
CA ARG A 14 9.06 15.11 -7.83
C ARG A 14 9.31 13.62 -8.12
N LEU A 15 9.25 12.74 -7.10
CA LEU A 15 9.37 11.30 -7.31
C LEU A 15 8.17 10.75 -8.10
N LEU A 16 6.96 11.23 -7.81
CA LEU A 16 5.75 10.80 -8.52
C LEU A 16 5.78 11.23 -9.99
N ASP A 17 6.22 12.47 -10.28
CA ASP A 17 6.41 12.95 -11.65
C ASP A 17 7.44 12.11 -12.41
N LEU A 18 8.57 11.79 -11.79
CA LEU A 18 9.59 10.95 -12.40
C LEU A 18 9.06 9.54 -12.72
N HIS A 19 8.30 8.94 -11.80
CA HIS A 19 7.67 7.65 -12.03
C HIS A 19 6.66 7.73 -13.19
N HIS A 20 5.81 8.75 -13.18
CA HIS A 20 4.83 9.01 -14.24
C HIS A 20 5.49 9.07 -15.62
N ASP A 21 6.50 9.91 -15.78
CA ASP A 21 7.20 10.09 -17.06
C ASP A 21 7.85 8.79 -17.52
N SER A 22 8.52 8.07 -16.61
CA SER A 22 9.12 6.78 -16.88
C SER A 22 8.08 5.73 -17.29
N PHE A 23 6.93 5.70 -16.61
CA PHE A 23 5.85 4.77 -16.88
C PHE A 23 5.26 4.97 -18.29
N TYR A 24 4.89 6.22 -18.65
CA TYR A 24 4.29 6.49 -19.94
C TYR A 24 5.28 6.36 -21.10
N LEU A 25 6.55 6.64 -20.86
CA LEU A 25 7.61 6.35 -21.83
C LEU A 25 7.72 4.82 -22.07
N ALA A 26 7.80 4.03 -21.00
CA ALA A 26 7.83 2.57 -21.09
C ALA A 26 6.56 2.00 -21.75
N ALA A 27 5.39 2.53 -21.43
CA ALA A 27 4.12 2.13 -22.04
C ALA A 27 4.09 2.37 -23.56
N SER A 28 4.72 3.44 -24.03
CA SER A 28 4.84 3.73 -25.46
C SER A 28 5.67 2.68 -26.21
N PHE A 29 6.76 2.21 -25.60
CA PHE A 29 7.61 1.15 -26.18
C PHE A 29 6.92 -0.22 -26.07
N ALA A 30 6.31 -0.54 -24.95
CA ALA A 30 5.57 -1.79 -24.75
C ALA A 30 4.50 -1.99 -25.82
N ARG A 31 3.71 -0.94 -26.11
CA ARG A 31 2.70 -0.98 -27.19
C ARG A 31 3.30 -1.29 -28.56
N ARG A 32 4.47 -0.68 -28.88
CA ARG A 32 5.13 -0.89 -30.19
C ARG A 32 5.69 -2.29 -30.34
N THR A 33 6.08 -2.92 -29.25
CA THR A 33 6.73 -4.24 -29.24
C THR A 33 5.78 -5.39 -28.90
N GLY A 34 4.51 -5.08 -28.58
CA GLY A 34 3.51 -6.08 -28.19
C GLY A 34 3.73 -6.67 -26.79
N HIS A 35 4.47 -5.98 -25.93
CA HIS A 35 4.70 -6.41 -24.56
C HIS A 35 3.77 -5.68 -23.56
N PRO A 36 3.49 -6.29 -22.40
CA PRO A 36 2.82 -5.59 -21.31
C PRO A 36 3.70 -4.45 -20.77
N VAL A 37 3.07 -3.44 -20.20
CA VAL A 37 3.79 -2.36 -19.52
C VAL A 37 4.44 -2.93 -18.25
N PRO A 38 5.71 -2.57 -17.93
CA PRO A 38 6.35 -3.01 -16.69
C PRO A 38 5.54 -2.65 -15.46
N SER A 39 5.30 -3.60 -14.57
CA SER A 39 4.38 -3.46 -13.42
C SER A 39 5.08 -3.38 -12.07
N ASP A 40 6.41 -3.39 -12.01
CA ASP A 40 7.13 -3.32 -10.73
C ASP A 40 7.06 -1.92 -10.12
N SER A 41 6.20 -1.80 -9.11
CA SER A 41 6.03 -0.58 -8.33
C SER A 41 6.66 -0.66 -6.93
N ARG A 42 7.27 -1.80 -6.56
CA ARG A 42 7.76 -2.04 -5.20
C ARG A 42 8.87 -1.07 -4.79
N GLY A 43 9.92 -0.97 -5.56
CA GLY A 43 11.06 -0.09 -5.25
C GLY A 43 10.64 1.39 -5.18
N TRP A 44 9.80 1.82 -6.10
CA TRP A 44 9.23 3.17 -6.10
C TRP A 44 8.41 3.46 -4.83
N SER A 45 7.62 2.49 -4.38
CA SER A 45 6.80 2.62 -3.17
C SER A 45 7.65 2.72 -1.90
N GLN A 46 8.72 1.95 -1.81
CA GLN A 46 9.64 2.01 -0.67
C GLN A 46 10.33 3.38 -0.58
N ILE A 47 10.81 3.92 -1.71
CA ILE A 47 11.41 5.26 -1.78
C ILE A 47 10.37 6.33 -1.41
N LEU A 48 9.14 6.23 -1.95
CA LEU A 48 8.04 7.15 -1.67
C LEU A 48 7.74 7.22 -0.17
N VAL A 49 7.59 6.07 0.48
CA VAL A 49 7.32 5.99 1.91
C VAL A 49 8.48 6.55 2.73
N SER A 50 9.72 6.26 2.36
CA SER A 50 10.89 6.83 3.03
C SER A 50 10.95 8.36 2.91
N LEU A 51 10.54 8.93 1.77
CA LEU A 51 10.43 10.38 1.59
C LEU A 51 9.35 10.98 2.50
N LEU A 52 8.16 10.36 2.56
CA LEU A 52 7.02 10.82 3.35
C LEU A 52 7.28 10.78 4.85
N THR A 53 7.91 9.71 5.33
CA THR A 53 8.06 9.44 6.76
C THR A 53 9.42 9.86 7.32
N GLY A 54 10.43 9.94 6.48
CA GLY A 54 11.82 10.10 6.88
C GLY A 54 12.49 8.83 7.41
N ILE A 55 11.77 7.69 7.43
CA ILE A 55 12.32 6.40 7.82
C ILE A 55 13.16 5.86 6.67
N GLN A 56 14.39 5.46 6.95
CA GLN A 56 15.28 4.92 5.94
C GLN A 56 14.87 3.52 5.50
N GLY A 57 15.11 3.21 4.22
CA GLY A 57 14.96 1.86 3.69
C GLY A 57 16.06 0.93 4.16
N ARG A 58 15.77 -0.36 4.23
CA ARG A 58 16.80 -1.40 4.31
C ARG A 58 17.31 -1.71 2.90
N HIS A 59 18.59 -1.96 2.78
CA HIS A 59 19.12 -2.61 1.59
C HIS A 59 18.45 -3.98 1.41
N ARG A 60 18.59 -4.60 0.23
CA ARG A 60 17.92 -5.86 -0.17
C ARG A 60 18.17 -7.03 0.81
N GLU A 61 17.61 -6.93 2.01
CA GLU A 61 17.61 -7.98 3.02
C GLU A 61 16.24 -8.68 3.06
N LYS A 62 16.22 -9.93 3.52
CA LYS A 62 14.96 -10.61 3.82
C LYS A 62 14.34 -9.98 5.07
N GLY A 63 13.08 -9.62 5.01
CA GLY A 63 12.35 -9.09 6.17
C GLY A 63 11.54 -7.85 5.83
N THR A 64 11.55 -6.90 6.74
CA THR A 64 10.86 -5.63 6.63
C THR A 64 11.60 -4.67 5.69
N ASP A 65 10.86 -3.77 5.05
CA ASP A 65 11.41 -2.88 4.03
C ASP A 65 12.13 -1.65 4.63
N LEU A 66 11.80 -1.25 5.86
CA LEU A 66 12.35 -0.06 6.52
C LEU A 66 13.14 -0.43 7.78
N VAL A 67 14.08 0.44 8.16
CA VAL A 67 15.04 0.18 9.27
C VAL A 67 14.37 0.06 10.64
N ASP A 68 13.20 0.66 10.83
CA ASP A 68 12.43 0.60 12.07
C ASP A 68 11.57 -0.68 12.20
N GLY A 69 11.59 -1.56 11.20
CA GLY A 69 10.74 -2.74 11.15
C GLY A 69 9.42 -2.55 10.42
N SER A 70 9.17 -1.36 9.87
CA SER A 70 7.97 -1.10 9.07
C SER A 70 8.03 -1.77 7.70
N ASP A 71 6.86 -2.08 7.14
CA ASP A 71 6.72 -2.82 5.89
C ASP A 71 5.91 -2.02 4.86
N VAL A 72 6.25 -2.16 3.58
CA VAL A 72 5.62 -1.46 2.45
C VAL A 72 5.05 -2.47 1.47
N LYS A 73 3.76 -2.37 1.19
CA LYS A 73 3.08 -3.19 0.19
C LYS A 73 2.59 -2.31 -0.95
N ALA A 74 2.96 -2.67 -2.16
CA ALA A 74 2.58 -1.96 -3.36
C ALA A 74 1.53 -2.74 -4.16
N ALA A 75 0.62 -2.01 -4.78
CA ALA A 75 -0.28 -2.50 -5.81
C ALA A 75 -0.39 -1.48 -6.94
N ASN A 76 -0.76 -1.94 -8.12
CA ASN A 76 -1.03 -1.09 -9.27
C ASN A 76 -2.33 -1.52 -9.94
N THR A 77 -2.94 -0.64 -10.72
CA THR A 77 -4.22 -0.90 -11.40
C THR A 77 -4.08 -1.11 -12.90
N TRP A 78 -2.89 -0.87 -13.47
CA TRP A 78 -2.69 -1.03 -14.92
C TRP A 78 -2.36 -2.46 -15.30
N GLU A 79 -2.98 -2.93 -16.38
CA GLU A 79 -2.69 -4.22 -17.04
C GLU A 79 -2.49 -5.41 -16.09
N ALA A 80 -3.21 -5.40 -14.95
CA ALA A 80 -3.15 -6.51 -14.03
C ALA A 80 -3.84 -7.73 -14.66
N ILE A 81 -3.10 -8.80 -14.87
CA ILE A 81 -3.67 -10.12 -15.25
C ILE A 81 -4.59 -10.59 -14.14
N ASP A 82 -4.23 -10.28 -12.90
CA ASP A 82 -5.00 -10.58 -11.70
C ASP A 82 -5.61 -9.30 -11.09
N THR A 83 -6.58 -9.49 -10.20
CA THR A 83 -7.12 -8.40 -9.38
C THR A 83 -6.00 -7.73 -8.59
N PRO A 84 -5.84 -6.40 -8.65
CA PRO A 84 -4.84 -5.68 -7.88
C PRO A 84 -4.91 -6.04 -6.39
N ARG A 85 -3.74 -6.29 -5.79
CA ARG A 85 -3.68 -6.71 -4.38
C ARG A 85 -2.38 -6.29 -3.70
N PHE A 86 -2.48 -6.03 -2.41
CA PHE A 86 -1.35 -5.88 -1.50
C PHE A 86 -1.02 -7.25 -0.93
N ASN A 87 0.05 -7.87 -1.40
CA ASN A 87 0.41 -9.23 -1.03
C ASN A 87 1.25 -9.32 0.24
N GLY A 88 1.04 -10.40 1.00
CA GLY A 88 1.97 -10.83 2.03
C GLY A 88 2.00 -9.99 3.30
N VAL A 89 0.88 -9.37 3.67
CA VAL A 89 0.72 -8.70 4.98
C VAL A 89 0.88 -9.71 6.12
N ILE A 90 0.21 -10.85 6.01
CA ILE A 90 0.38 -12.01 6.89
C ILE A 90 0.52 -13.24 6.00
N LYS A 91 1.45 -14.12 6.33
CA LYS A 91 1.66 -15.38 5.60
C LYS A 91 1.42 -16.55 6.53
N ALA A 92 0.57 -17.47 6.12
CA ALA A 92 0.49 -18.77 6.76
C ALA A 92 1.82 -19.53 6.62
N GLY A 93 2.25 -20.18 7.69
CA GLY A 93 3.47 -20.99 7.66
C GLY A 93 4.76 -20.25 7.97
N THR A 94 4.75 -18.94 8.21
CA THR A 94 5.82 -18.24 8.91
C THR A 94 5.71 -18.51 10.43
N LYS A 95 6.50 -17.83 11.28
CA LYS A 95 6.50 -18.04 12.75
C LYS A 95 5.12 -18.03 13.42
N ALA A 96 4.10 -17.51 12.75
CA ALA A 96 2.70 -17.50 13.15
C ALA A 96 1.94 -18.80 12.80
N LYS A 97 2.57 -19.95 12.88
CA LYS A 97 1.95 -21.28 12.59
C LYS A 97 0.83 -21.66 13.54
N THR A 98 0.73 -21.01 14.67
CA THR A 98 -0.28 -21.32 15.68
C THR A 98 -1.38 -20.29 15.67
N SER A 99 -2.61 -20.78 15.54
CA SER A 99 -3.86 -20.05 15.67
C SER A 99 -3.80 -18.96 16.75
N GLY A 100 -4.24 -17.77 16.38
CA GLY A 100 -4.47 -16.69 17.33
C GLY A 100 -3.27 -15.86 17.76
N LYS A 101 -2.06 -16.20 17.34
CA LYS A 101 -0.87 -15.39 17.64
C LYS A 101 -0.55 -14.46 16.47
N LEU A 102 -0.77 -13.18 16.67
CA LEU A 102 -0.42 -12.12 15.72
C LEU A 102 1.02 -11.61 15.95
N GLU A 103 1.92 -12.50 16.37
CA GLU A 103 3.30 -12.15 16.73
C GLU A 103 4.04 -11.43 15.60
N SER A 104 3.79 -11.83 14.36
CA SER A 104 4.38 -11.14 13.20
C SER A 104 3.92 -9.67 13.06
N LEU A 105 2.76 -9.32 13.61
CA LEU A 105 2.28 -7.94 13.60
C LEU A 105 2.85 -7.12 14.78
N ASP A 106 3.32 -7.78 15.83
CA ASP A 106 3.89 -7.11 17.00
C ASP A 106 5.26 -6.49 16.67
N GLU A 107 5.93 -7.01 15.63
CA GLU A 107 7.22 -6.52 15.16
C GLU A 107 7.10 -5.41 14.09
N ILE A 108 5.89 -5.10 13.59
CA ILE A 108 5.67 -4.14 12.50
C ILE A 108 5.05 -2.85 13.06
N PRO A 109 5.84 -1.77 13.25
CA PRO A 109 5.33 -0.49 13.73
C PRO A 109 4.30 0.12 12.77
N PHE A 110 4.62 0.13 11.47
CA PHE A 110 3.76 0.62 10.42
C PHE A 110 3.69 -0.37 9.24
N LEU A 111 2.51 -0.49 8.69
CA LEU A 111 2.27 -1.13 7.41
C LEU A 111 1.75 -0.07 6.44
N PHE A 112 2.52 0.21 5.41
CA PHE A 112 2.16 1.15 4.36
C PHE A 112 1.61 0.40 3.15
N LEU A 113 0.45 0.85 2.66
CA LEU A 113 -0.18 0.34 1.45
C LEU A 113 -0.12 1.42 0.39
N VAL A 114 0.63 1.19 -0.67
CA VAL A 114 0.84 2.16 -1.76
C VAL A 114 0.13 1.67 -3.02
N LEU A 115 -0.83 2.43 -3.48
CA LEU A 115 -1.55 2.17 -4.73
C LEU A 115 -1.12 3.13 -5.81
N TRP A 116 -0.61 2.58 -6.90
CA TRP A 116 -0.35 3.28 -8.15
C TRP A 116 -1.53 3.07 -9.09
N ASP A 117 -2.37 4.09 -9.20
CA ASP A 117 -3.58 4.07 -10.02
C ASP A 117 -3.34 4.86 -11.31
N HIS A 118 -2.72 4.19 -12.28
CA HIS A 118 -2.38 4.74 -13.57
C HIS A 118 -3.27 4.12 -14.64
N SER A 119 -3.74 4.95 -15.56
CA SER A 119 -4.51 4.49 -16.72
C SER A 119 -3.74 4.76 -18.00
N PRO A 120 -3.20 3.71 -18.67
CA PRO A 120 -2.49 3.88 -19.94
C PRO A 120 -3.33 4.52 -21.04
N SER A 121 -4.65 4.28 -21.03
CA SER A 121 -5.57 4.78 -22.03
C SER A 121 -5.96 6.25 -21.83
N THR A 122 -6.17 6.67 -20.58
CA THR A 122 -6.65 8.03 -20.26
C THR A 122 -5.55 8.97 -19.80
N LYS A 123 -4.32 8.46 -19.60
CA LYS A 123 -3.18 9.18 -19.00
C LYS A 123 -3.47 9.75 -17.60
N ARG A 124 -4.51 9.30 -16.95
CA ARG A 124 -4.79 9.66 -15.56
C ARG A 124 -3.86 8.87 -14.65
N ALA A 125 -3.21 9.56 -13.74
CA ALA A 125 -2.34 8.95 -12.75
C ALA A 125 -2.68 9.48 -11.37
N ARG A 126 -2.73 8.57 -10.39
CA ARG A 126 -3.00 8.86 -8.99
C ARG A 126 -2.14 7.95 -8.14
N CYS A 127 -1.63 8.46 -7.04
CA CYS A 127 -0.95 7.67 -6.03
C CYS A 127 -1.62 7.89 -4.69
N ARG A 128 -1.98 6.78 -4.00
CA ARG A 128 -2.52 6.83 -2.64
C ARG A 128 -1.66 6.00 -1.70
N VAL A 129 -1.46 6.51 -0.51
CA VAL A 129 -0.71 5.82 0.55
C VAL A 129 -1.58 5.76 1.79
N TRP A 130 -1.93 4.57 2.23
CA TRP A 130 -2.57 4.33 3.51
C TRP A 130 -1.53 3.80 4.50
N CYS A 131 -1.78 4.06 5.78
CA CYS A 131 -0.91 3.59 6.84
C CYS A 131 -1.74 3.00 7.97
N VAL A 132 -1.42 1.80 8.39
CA VAL A 132 -1.95 1.17 9.59
C VAL A 132 -0.82 0.89 10.57
N ARG A 133 -1.13 0.86 11.85
CA ARG A 133 -0.19 0.54 12.94
C ARG A 133 -0.51 -0.86 13.49
N PRO A 134 0.01 -1.94 12.88
CA PRO A 134 -0.38 -3.31 13.20
C PRO A 134 -0.26 -3.67 14.67
N GLN A 135 0.72 -3.12 15.37
CA GLN A 135 0.91 -3.34 16.82
C GLN A 135 -0.25 -2.80 17.67
N ARG A 136 -0.94 -1.73 17.22
CA ARG A 136 -1.87 -0.94 18.06
C ARG A 136 -3.30 -0.91 17.53
N ASP A 137 -3.49 -1.15 16.22
CA ASP A 137 -4.81 -1.07 15.59
C ASP A 137 -5.66 -2.30 15.93
N LYS A 138 -6.57 -2.12 16.88
CA LYS A 138 -7.44 -3.19 17.38
C LYS A 138 -8.38 -3.73 16.29
N VAL A 139 -8.86 -2.86 15.40
CA VAL A 139 -9.81 -3.23 14.33
C VAL A 139 -9.10 -4.07 13.28
N PHE A 140 -7.93 -3.63 12.82
CA PHE A 140 -7.10 -4.39 11.90
C PHE A 140 -6.69 -5.75 12.50
N ARG A 141 -6.25 -5.79 13.76
CA ARG A 141 -5.86 -7.03 14.45
C ARG A 141 -7.03 -7.99 14.60
N LYS A 142 -8.23 -7.49 14.85
CA LYS A 142 -9.45 -8.33 14.90
C LYS A 142 -9.70 -8.99 13.54
N MET A 143 -9.61 -8.25 12.45
CA MET A 143 -9.75 -8.80 11.09
C MET A 143 -8.70 -9.88 10.80
N CYS A 144 -7.44 -9.65 11.20
CA CYS A 144 -6.37 -10.65 11.04
C CYS A 144 -6.65 -11.94 11.83
N ARG A 145 -7.18 -11.85 13.05
CA ARG A 145 -7.62 -13.04 13.82
C ARG A 145 -8.74 -13.79 13.09
N THR A 146 -9.76 -13.06 12.65
CA THR A 146 -10.86 -13.66 11.87
C THR A 146 -10.37 -14.42 10.66
N TRP A 147 -9.33 -13.91 9.98
CA TRP A 147 -8.71 -14.60 8.85
C TRP A 147 -8.04 -15.91 9.26
N TYR A 148 -7.28 -15.93 10.36
CA TYR A 148 -6.69 -17.18 10.88
C TYR A 148 -7.76 -18.18 11.28
N ASP A 149 -8.79 -17.75 12.02
CA ASP A 149 -9.88 -18.60 12.46
C ASP A 149 -10.62 -19.25 11.28
N LYS A 150 -10.93 -18.47 10.25
CA LYS A 150 -11.55 -18.97 9.02
C LYS A 150 -10.65 -19.96 8.28
N ARG A 151 -9.35 -19.67 8.25
CA ARG A 151 -8.39 -20.55 7.63
C ARG A 151 -8.25 -21.88 8.39
N ASP A 152 -8.18 -21.84 9.71
CA ASP A 152 -8.09 -23.03 10.56
C ASP A 152 -9.31 -23.94 10.40
N ARG A 153 -10.48 -23.34 10.09
CA ARG A 153 -11.71 -24.08 9.75
C ARG A 153 -11.79 -24.53 8.28
N GLY A 154 -10.79 -24.20 7.47
CA GLY A 154 -10.79 -24.54 6.05
C GLY A 154 -11.69 -23.67 5.15
N GLU A 155 -12.29 -22.60 5.68
CA GLU A 155 -13.12 -21.65 4.93
C GLU A 155 -12.30 -20.77 3.98
N ILE A 156 -11.02 -20.54 4.29
CA ILE A 156 -10.05 -19.79 3.49
C ILE A 156 -8.88 -20.69 3.16
N ILE A 157 -8.61 -20.88 1.86
CA ILE A 157 -7.52 -21.72 1.36
C ILE A 157 -6.24 -20.92 1.14
N SER A 158 -6.36 -19.60 0.93
CA SER A 158 -5.22 -18.74 0.64
C SER A 158 -4.13 -18.83 1.73
N ALA A 159 -2.88 -18.95 1.30
CA ALA A 159 -1.73 -18.92 2.19
C ALA A 159 -1.35 -17.49 2.62
N ASN A 160 -1.95 -16.47 2.02
CA ASN A 160 -1.66 -15.08 2.26
C ASN A 160 -2.94 -14.33 2.66
N PHE A 161 -2.84 -13.49 3.67
CA PHE A 161 -3.83 -12.48 3.97
C PHE A 161 -3.77 -11.43 2.86
N GLN A 162 -4.77 -11.40 2.02
CA GLN A 162 -4.83 -10.51 0.86
C GLN A 162 -5.66 -9.28 1.18
N LEU A 163 -5.13 -8.12 0.82
CA LEU A 163 -5.84 -6.86 0.84
C LEU A 163 -5.97 -6.36 -0.59
N HIS A 164 -7.19 -6.01 -0.98
CA HIS A 164 -7.48 -5.49 -2.30
C HIS A 164 -7.75 -3.99 -2.24
N PRO A 165 -7.19 -3.20 -3.17
CA PRO A 165 -7.46 -1.77 -3.24
C PRO A 165 -8.95 -1.46 -3.35
N PRO A 166 -9.35 -0.21 -3.05
CA PRO A 166 -10.71 0.25 -3.27
C PRO A 166 -11.16 0.06 -4.72
N ARG A 167 -12.43 -0.31 -4.92
CA ARG A 167 -12.99 -0.43 -6.28
C ARG A 167 -13.22 0.92 -6.95
N GLY A 168 -13.53 1.93 -6.13
CA GLY A 168 -13.83 3.27 -6.59
C GLY A 168 -12.66 4.23 -6.37
N ARG A 169 -12.69 5.32 -7.15
CA ARG A 169 -11.69 6.37 -7.04
C ARG A 169 -11.82 7.14 -5.72
N ASP A 170 -13.04 7.32 -5.25
CA ASP A 170 -13.37 8.15 -4.09
C ASP A 170 -13.59 7.35 -2.80
N SER A 171 -13.20 6.08 -2.81
CA SER A 171 -13.29 5.19 -1.65
C SER A 171 -11.91 4.86 -1.11
N ASP A 172 -11.77 4.85 0.22
CA ASP A 172 -10.62 4.34 0.95
C ASP A 172 -10.87 2.96 1.57
N GLU A 173 -11.97 2.32 1.15
CA GLU A 173 -12.34 0.98 1.58
C GLU A 173 -11.41 -0.06 0.96
N ILE A 174 -10.56 -0.67 1.78
CA ILE A 174 -9.71 -1.78 1.38
C ILE A 174 -10.42 -3.08 1.70
N ARG A 175 -10.53 -3.93 0.69
CA ARG A 175 -11.33 -5.15 0.71
C ARG A 175 -10.50 -6.35 1.13
N ASN A 176 -11.12 -7.26 1.85
CA ASN A 176 -10.53 -8.50 2.30
C ASN A 176 -11.59 -9.62 2.36
N GLU A 177 -11.15 -10.87 2.37
CA GLU A 177 -12.01 -12.06 2.50
C GLU A 177 -12.80 -12.11 3.83
N CYS A 178 -12.35 -11.36 4.83
CA CYS A 178 -12.98 -11.30 6.16
C CYS A 178 -13.86 -10.07 6.36
N GLY A 179 -13.97 -9.21 5.37
CA GLY A 179 -14.70 -7.94 5.42
C GLY A 179 -13.83 -6.78 4.93
N ASN A 180 -14.40 -5.59 4.96
CA ASN A 180 -13.75 -4.40 4.44
C ASN A 180 -13.47 -3.42 5.57
N LEU A 181 -12.36 -2.69 5.45
CA LEU A 181 -11.99 -1.63 6.39
C LEU A 181 -11.70 -0.34 5.64
N LEU A 182 -12.04 0.77 6.28
CA LEU A 182 -11.53 2.08 5.90
C LEU A 182 -10.15 2.26 6.54
N TYR A 183 -9.13 2.32 5.70
CA TYR A 183 -7.75 2.48 6.15
C TYR A 183 -7.39 3.96 6.27
N PRO A 184 -6.58 4.35 7.27
CA PRO A 184 -6.14 5.73 7.43
C PRO A 184 -5.32 6.18 6.22
N LEU A 185 -5.81 7.17 5.47
CA LEU A 185 -5.13 7.76 4.33
C LEU A 185 -4.03 8.71 4.81
N LEU A 186 -2.79 8.45 4.39
CA LEU A 186 -1.64 9.32 4.65
C LEU A 186 -1.45 10.36 3.55
N LEU A 187 -1.54 9.92 2.29
CA LEU A 187 -1.36 10.77 1.12
C LEU A 187 -2.30 10.35 0.00
N CYS A 188 -2.90 11.34 -0.66
CA CYS A 188 -3.43 11.23 -2.00
C CYS A 188 -2.79 12.30 -2.88
N ALA A 189 -2.20 11.90 -4.00
CA ALA A 189 -1.65 12.79 -4.99
C ALA A 189 -2.15 12.39 -6.38
N GLU A 190 -2.48 13.39 -7.22
CA GLU A 190 -2.96 13.18 -8.59
C GLU A 190 -2.11 13.95 -9.58
N HIS A 191 -1.90 13.36 -10.76
CA HIS A 191 -1.25 14.04 -11.87
C HIS A 191 -2.27 14.95 -12.55
N LEU A 192 -1.98 16.23 -12.50
CA LEU A 192 -2.73 17.30 -13.16
C LEU A 192 -1.99 17.73 -14.43
N LYS A 193 -2.37 18.88 -15.00
CA LYS A 193 -1.78 19.40 -16.24
C LYS A 193 -0.26 19.61 -16.16
N ASP A 194 0.23 20.07 -15.00
CA ASP A 194 1.61 20.53 -14.81
C ASP A 194 2.44 19.59 -13.90
N GLY A 195 1.95 18.36 -13.64
CA GLY A 195 2.60 17.40 -12.79
C GLY A 195 1.74 16.91 -11.64
N PHE A 196 2.31 16.15 -10.73
CA PHE A 196 1.60 15.68 -9.55
C PHE A 196 1.34 16.81 -8.54
N ALA A 197 0.11 16.85 -8.05
CA ALA A 197 -0.32 17.73 -6.97
C ALA A 197 -0.87 16.92 -5.80
N VAL A 198 -0.68 17.41 -4.58
CA VAL A 198 -1.27 16.82 -3.38
C VAL A 198 -2.76 17.16 -3.35
N VAL A 199 -3.59 16.13 -3.27
CA VAL A 199 -5.04 16.24 -3.03
C VAL A 199 -5.32 16.21 -1.53
N GLU A 200 -4.71 15.25 -0.84
CA GLU A 200 -4.85 15.10 0.62
C GLU A 200 -3.51 14.68 1.24
N TYR A 201 -3.23 15.20 2.44
CA TYR A 201 -2.07 14.79 3.23
C TYR A 201 -2.38 14.87 4.73
N HIS A 202 -2.35 13.74 5.40
CA HIS A 202 -2.75 13.57 6.79
C HIS A 202 -1.61 12.99 7.65
N PRO A 203 -0.56 13.75 7.96
CA PRO A 203 0.60 13.24 8.72
C PRO A 203 0.24 12.75 10.13
N ALA A 204 -0.85 13.23 10.71
CA ALA A 204 -1.35 12.77 12.02
C ALA A 204 -1.72 11.26 12.02
N VAL A 205 -1.93 10.65 10.85
CA VAL A 205 -2.16 9.20 10.73
C VAL A 205 -0.99 8.39 11.29
N LEU A 206 0.23 8.88 11.19
CA LEU A 206 1.41 8.23 11.74
C LEU A 206 1.41 8.14 13.28
N THR A 207 0.62 8.97 13.95
CA THR A 207 0.50 8.97 15.42
C THR A 207 -0.84 8.40 15.90
N ASN A 208 -1.95 8.75 15.24
CA ASN A 208 -3.30 8.52 15.73
C ASN A 208 -4.21 7.72 14.79
N GLY A 209 -3.74 7.37 13.58
CA GLY A 209 -4.55 6.66 12.58
C GLY A 209 -4.92 5.25 13.02
N GLN A 210 -6.20 4.90 12.89
CA GLN A 210 -6.73 3.55 13.09
C GLN A 210 -7.75 3.22 12.00
N CYS A 211 -7.80 1.94 11.62
CA CYS A 211 -8.83 1.43 10.72
C CYS A 211 -10.22 1.59 11.33
N ARG A 212 -11.22 1.77 10.47
CA ARG A 212 -12.62 1.79 10.83
C ARG A 212 -13.35 0.67 10.11
N LEU A 213 -14.40 0.14 10.72
CA LEU A 213 -15.28 -0.79 10.02
C LEU A 213 -15.92 -0.05 8.84
N SER A 214 -15.93 -0.69 7.68
CA SER A 214 -16.73 -0.24 6.56
C SER A 214 -18.20 -0.45 6.96
N VAL A 215 -18.99 0.61 6.84
CA VAL A 215 -20.45 0.49 7.02
C VAL A 215 -20.94 -0.11 5.71
N GLY A 216 -21.25 -1.41 5.74
CA GLY A 216 -21.79 -2.10 4.56
C GLY A 216 -23.07 -1.40 4.09
N GLU A 217 -23.14 -1.13 2.80
CA GLU A 217 -24.37 -0.83 2.10
C GLU A 217 -25.28 -2.05 2.07
#